data_3e8674d527f64919ba7766f3cdbd0d18
#
_entry.id   3e8674d527f64919ba7766f3cdbd0d18
#
_cell.length_a   1.000
_cell.length_b   1.000
_cell.length_c   1.000
_cell.angle_alpha   90.00
_cell.angle_beta   90.00
_cell.angle_gamma   90.00
#
_symmetry.space_group_name_H-M   'P 1'
#
loop_
_entity.id
_entity.type
_entity.pdbx_description
1 polymer ?
#
loop_
_entity_poly.entity_id
_entity_poly.type
_entity_poly.pdbx_seq_one_letter_code
_entity_poly.pdbx_strand_id
1 'polypeptide(L)'
;MNYNSDLAVERRSDALSGRQIDVVVSGSIGSVEAVRFIRSLRRLGAEVTPWLTAGGAQFVTPIALAWAAGREVRQSFSGDASHIALGEACVVAPASANLLGKCANGITDTPATALVASYLGSRKPVLILPNMHDSLAQAPAVSRNRETLAGMGAELLAARGEEGKQKFPEPAVLADEVAHRLNRSRAKGGSALVTLGTTRGYLDDVRYLSNYSTGTLGSLIAEELYRLGIATHVVAGPCPRQPKTFTTFAAVATNDE
;
A
#
# COMPACT_ATOMS: atom_id res chain seq x y z
N MET A 1 -14.70 24.35 19.97
CA MET A 1 -14.32 23.03 19.38
C MET A 1 -13.16 23.29 18.43
N ASN A 2 -12.07 22.55 18.59
CA ASN A 2 -10.88 22.74 17.77
C ASN A 2 -11.07 21.93 16.47
N TYR A 3 -11.51 22.57 15.36
CA TYR A 3 -11.79 21.92 14.07
C TYR A 3 -10.58 21.18 13.49
N ASN A 4 -9.37 21.44 13.97
CA ASN A 4 -8.16 20.69 13.59
C ASN A 4 -8.14 19.24 14.08
N SER A 5 -8.98 18.87 15.07
CA SER A 5 -9.04 17.50 15.60
C SER A 5 -9.59 16.49 14.59
N ASP A 6 -10.54 16.91 13.71
CA ASP A 6 -11.18 16.00 12.75
C ASP A 6 -10.25 15.61 11.60
N LEU A 7 -9.27 16.44 11.28
CA LEU A 7 -8.24 16.16 10.28
C LEU A 7 -7.10 15.29 10.84
N ALA A 8 -6.96 15.24 12.17
CA ALA A 8 -5.92 14.46 12.80
C ALA A 8 -6.13 12.94 12.58
N VAL A 9 -5.04 12.22 12.58
CA VAL A 9 -5.03 10.76 12.57
C VAL A 9 -4.23 10.26 13.77
N GLU A 10 -4.71 9.22 14.42
CA GLU A 10 -3.92 8.53 15.44
C GLU A 10 -2.70 7.88 14.78
N ARG A 11 -1.52 8.24 15.26
CA ARG A 11 -0.26 7.69 14.74
C ARG A 11 -0.05 6.27 15.25
N ARG A 12 0.21 5.33 14.34
CA ARG A 12 0.41 3.92 14.66
C ARG A 12 1.84 3.46 14.48
N SER A 13 2.60 4.14 13.63
CA SER A 13 3.99 3.86 13.34
C SER A 13 4.68 5.11 12.79
N ASP A 14 5.99 5.15 12.89
CA ASP A 14 6.86 6.18 12.33
C ASP A 14 7.55 5.72 11.03
N ALA A 15 7.14 4.59 10.47
CA ALA A 15 7.78 3.98 9.29
C ALA A 15 7.83 4.90 8.07
N LEU A 16 6.90 5.83 7.93
CA LEU A 16 6.85 6.83 6.85
C LEU A 16 7.04 8.27 7.37
N SER A 17 7.56 8.44 8.58
CA SER A 17 7.77 9.76 9.17
C SER A 17 8.68 10.63 8.31
N GLY A 18 8.21 11.87 8.04
CA GLY A 18 8.92 12.86 7.23
C GLY A 18 8.89 12.58 5.72
N ARG A 19 8.21 11.52 5.25
CA ARG A 19 8.07 11.24 3.82
C ARG A 19 6.90 11.98 3.21
N GLN A 20 7.17 12.65 2.10
CA GLN A 20 6.14 13.25 1.23
C GLN A 20 5.78 12.26 0.12
N ILE A 21 4.52 11.84 0.09
CA ILE A 21 4.01 10.83 -0.86
C ILE A 21 2.88 11.44 -1.68
N ASP A 22 3.05 11.44 -3.00
CA ASP A 22 1.97 11.78 -3.93
C ASP A 22 1.10 10.54 -4.19
N VAL A 23 -0.21 10.66 -4.00
CA VAL A 23 -1.17 9.57 -4.26
C VAL A 23 -2.08 9.93 -5.42
N VAL A 24 -1.93 9.22 -6.54
CA VAL A 24 -2.78 9.38 -7.72
C VAL A 24 -3.96 8.44 -7.64
N VAL A 25 -5.18 8.99 -7.73
CA VAL A 25 -6.44 8.25 -7.70
C VAL A 25 -7.10 8.33 -9.07
N SER A 26 -7.25 7.20 -9.76
CA SER A 26 -7.82 7.14 -11.12
C SER A 26 -9.16 6.41 -11.16
N GLY A 27 -9.84 6.43 -12.32
CA GLY A 27 -11.20 5.94 -12.50
C GLY A 27 -11.36 4.43 -12.37
N SER A 28 -11.62 3.98 -11.16
CA SER A 28 -11.96 2.60 -10.81
C SER A 28 -12.86 2.61 -9.58
N ILE A 29 -13.71 1.61 -9.41
CA ILE A 29 -14.54 1.45 -8.19
C ILE A 29 -13.67 1.38 -6.91
N GLY A 30 -12.43 0.88 -7.01
CA GLY A 30 -11.47 0.88 -5.89
C GLY A 30 -11.12 2.28 -5.37
N SER A 31 -11.45 3.36 -6.10
CA SER A 31 -11.22 4.75 -5.65
C SER A 31 -12.00 5.10 -4.38
N VAL A 32 -13.08 4.39 -4.06
CA VAL A 32 -13.81 4.57 -2.79
C VAL A 32 -12.95 4.22 -1.58
N GLU A 33 -11.96 3.35 -1.73
CA GLU A 33 -11.01 2.97 -0.68
C GLU A 33 -9.83 3.96 -0.54
N ALA A 34 -9.63 4.86 -1.51
CA ALA A 34 -8.51 5.81 -1.49
C ALA A 34 -8.54 6.72 -0.25
N VAL A 35 -9.73 7.07 0.24
CA VAL A 35 -9.91 7.88 1.46
C VAL A 35 -9.31 7.18 2.68
N ARG A 36 -9.62 5.89 2.86
CA ARG A 36 -9.11 5.06 3.95
C ARG A 36 -7.61 4.78 3.78
N PHE A 37 -7.16 4.57 2.55
CA PHE A 37 -5.76 4.34 2.23
C PHE A 37 -4.89 5.56 2.55
N ILE A 38 -5.28 6.76 2.12
CA ILE A 38 -4.57 8.01 2.44
C ILE A 38 -4.48 8.19 3.96
N ARG A 39 -5.57 7.98 4.70
CA ARG A 39 -5.53 8.04 6.16
C ARG A 39 -4.60 6.97 6.76
N SER A 40 -4.51 5.79 6.16
CA SER A 40 -3.60 4.74 6.62
C SER A 40 -2.13 5.12 6.42
N LEU A 41 -1.76 5.71 5.28
CA LEU A 41 -0.41 6.26 5.07
C LEU A 41 -0.06 7.34 6.10
N ARG A 42 -0.99 8.24 6.39
CA ARG A 42 -0.80 9.27 7.42
C ARG A 42 -0.64 8.70 8.83
N ARG A 43 -1.33 7.59 9.15
CA ARG A 43 -1.11 6.86 10.42
C ARG A 43 0.27 6.26 10.54
N LEU A 44 0.95 6.01 9.42
CA LEU A 44 2.36 5.59 9.39
C LEU A 44 3.33 6.77 9.35
N GLY A 45 2.83 8.01 9.42
CA GLY A 45 3.62 9.21 9.50
C GLY A 45 3.85 9.97 8.20
N ALA A 46 3.31 9.51 7.08
CA ALA A 46 3.47 10.18 5.79
C ALA A 46 2.71 11.52 5.71
N GLU A 47 3.27 12.45 4.95
CA GLU A 47 2.58 13.61 4.41
C GLU A 47 2.08 13.26 3.00
N VAL A 48 0.76 13.28 2.80
CA VAL A 48 0.16 12.81 1.55
C VAL A 48 -0.44 13.96 0.76
N THR A 49 -0.05 14.06 -0.53
CA THR A 49 -0.69 14.98 -1.49
C THR A 49 -1.54 14.15 -2.47
N PRO A 50 -2.87 14.30 -2.46
CA PRO A 50 -3.75 13.56 -3.35
C PRO A 50 -3.86 14.22 -4.73
N TRP A 51 -3.80 13.40 -5.77
CA TRP A 51 -4.00 13.76 -7.17
C TRP A 51 -5.20 12.98 -7.70
N LEU A 52 -6.20 13.67 -8.22
CA LEU A 52 -7.45 13.05 -8.66
C LEU A 52 -7.65 13.27 -10.15
N THR A 53 -7.78 12.16 -10.90
CA THR A 53 -8.14 12.24 -12.32
C THR A 53 -9.63 12.49 -12.50
N ALA A 54 -10.04 13.01 -13.66
CA ALA A 54 -11.45 13.19 -14.00
C ALA A 54 -12.25 11.87 -13.89
N GLY A 55 -11.63 10.74 -14.27
CA GLY A 55 -12.23 9.41 -14.09
C GLY A 55 -12.40 9.02 -12.62
N GLY A 56 -11.43 9.36 -11.77
CA GLY A 56 -11.49 9.11 -10.32
C GLY A 56 -12.59 9.93 -9.64
N ALA A 57 -12.81 11.16 -10.10
CA ALA A 57 -13.86 12.06 -9.57
C ALA A 57 -15.30 11.54 -9.77
N GLN A 58 -15.48 10.53 -10.61
CA GLN A 58 -16.78 9.85 -10.77
C GLN A 58 -17.08 8.88 -9.61
N PHE A 59 -16.08 8.49 -8.83
CA PHE A 59 -16.21 7.50 -7.75
C PHE A 59 -15.95 8.09 -6.37
N VAL A 60 -15.08 9.08 -6.26
CA VAL A 60 -14.74 9.74 -4.99
C VAL A 60 -14.66 11.24 -5.18
N THR A 61 -15.15 12.01 -4.21
CA THR A 61 -15.13 13.47 -4.30
C THR A 61 -13.77 14.05 -3.90
N PRO A 62 -13.36 15.20 -4.50
CA PRO A 62 -12.17 15.93 -4.05
C PRO A 62 -12.21 16.28 -2.56
N ILE A 63 -13.38 16.66 -2.04
CA ILE A 63 -13.57 17.02 -0.62
C ILE A 63 -13.22 15.83 0.29
N ALA A 64 -13.64 14.62 -0.06
CA ALA A 64 -13.33 13.42 0.74
C ALA A 64 -11.82 13.13 0.76
N LEU A 65 -11.12 13.29 -0.37
CA LEU A 65 -9.68 13.10 -0.44
C LEU A 65 -8.91 14.22 0.26
N ALA A 66 -9.37 15.48 0.15
CA ALA A 66 -8.79 16.61 0.86
C ALA A 66 -8.90 16.42 2.38
N TRP A 67 -10.06 15.99 2.86
CA TRP A 67 -10.26 15.66 4.27
C TRP A 67 -9.33 14.52 4.71
N ALA A 68 -9.20 13.47 3.91
CA ALA A 68 -8.34 12.33 4.24
C ALA A 68 -6.85 12.72 4.32
N ALA A 69 -6.39 13.58 3.42
CA ALA A 69 -5.01 14.02 3.35
C ALA A 69 -4.69 15.18 4.31
N GLY A 70 -5.70 15.98 4.71
CA GLY A 70 -5.51 17.27 5.39
C GLY A 70 -4.84 18.31 4.49
N ARG A 71 -4.97 18.15 3.15
CA ARG A 71 -4.39 18.99 2.10
C ARG A 71 -5.31 19.09 0.90
N GLU A 72 -5.13 20.11 0.07
CA GLU A 72 -5.87 20.24 -1.19
C GLU A 72 -5.56 19.12 -2.19
N VAL A 73 -6.57 18.78 -2.98
CA VAL A 73 -6.48 17.79 -4.05
C VAL A 73 -6.04 18.46 -5.35
N ARG A 74 -5.05 17.90 -6.00
CA ARG A 74 -4.58 18.36 -7.32
C ARG A 74 -5.40 17.71 -8.43
N GLN A 75 -6.05 18.53 -9.28
CA GLN A 75 -6.91 18.05 -10.39
C GLN A 75 -6.59 18.72 -11.72
N SER A 76 -6.02 19.91 -11.68
CA SER A 76 -5.67 20.71 -12.86
C SER A 76 -4.21 21.15 -12.79
N PHE A 77 -3.66 21.51 -13.93
CA PHE A 77 -2.37 22.19 -13.96
C PHE A 77 -2.47 23.54 -13.27
N SER A 78 -1.42 23.89 -12.56
CA SER A 78 -1.27 25.17 -11.87
C SER A 78 0.07 25.81 -12.26
N GLY A 79 0.18 27.13 -12.07
CA GLY A 79 1.41 27.86 -12.39
C GLY A 79 2.59 27.60 -11.45
N ASP A 80 2.39 26.79 -10.41
CA ASP A 80 3.41 26.42 -9.40
C ASP A 80 4.29 25.23 -9.79
N ALA A 81 4.17 24.72 -11.03
CA ALA A 81 4.88 23.54 -11.52
C ALA A 81 4.73 22.27 -10.63
N SER A 82 3.61 22.16 -9.91
CA SER A 82 3.36 21.08 -8.96
C SER A 82 3.35 19.68 -9.56
N HIS A 83 3.21 19.54 -10.90
CA HIS A 83 3.31 18.28 -11.64
C HIS A 83 4.74 17.72 -11.75
N ILE A 84 5.74 18.44 -11.26
CA ILE A 84 7.11 17.94 -11.11
C ILE A 84 7.20 17.12 -9.83
N ALA A 85 7.96 16.01 -9.86
CA ALA A 85 8.16 15.08 -8.74
C ALA A 85 8.90 15.73 -7.56
N LEU A 86 8.21 16.51 -6.75
CA LEU A 86 8.76 17.16 -5.54
C LEU A 86 8.81 16.20 -4.35
N GLY A 87 7.85 15.29 -4.22
CA GLY A 87 7.80 14.28 -3.16
C GLY A 87 8.89 13.21 -3.29
N GLU A 88 8.92 12.28 -2.34
CA GLU A 88 9.86 11.17 -2.31
C GLU A 88 9.37 9.95 -3.12
N ALA A 89 8.07 9.75 -3.21
CA ALA A 89 7.46 8.64 -3.93
C ALA A 89 6.08 9.00 -4.50
N CYS A 90 5.70 8.33 -5.59
CA CYS A 90 4.37 8.38 -6.16
C CYS A 90 3.69 7.02 -6.01
N VAL A 91 2.47 7.00 -5.47
CA VAL A 91 1.64 5.80 -5.36
C VAL A 91 0.39 5.99 -6.21
N VAL A 92 0.22 5.18 -7.22
CA VAL A 92 -0.99 5.18 -8.08
C VAL A 92 -1.93 4.11 -7.57
N ALA A 93 -2.92 4.51 -6.79
CA ALA A 93 -3.86 3.58 -6.14
C ALA A 93 -5.27 4.16 -6.03
N PRO A 94 -6.22 3.65 -6.81
CA PRO A 94 -6.09 2.62 -7.84
C PRO A 94 -5.59 3.14 -9.19
N ALA A 95 -4.99 2.25 -10.01
CA ALA A 95 -4.60 2.52 -11.39
C ALA A 95 -5.58 1.84 -12.36
N SER A 96 -6.34 2.63 -13.11
CA SER A 96 -7.20 2.14 -14.19
C SER A 96 -6.39 1.78 -15.43
N ALA A 97 -6.95 0.91 -16.30
CA ALA A 97 -6.33 0.56 -17.57
C ALA A 97 -6.01 1.78 -18.45
N ASN A 98 -6.89 2.80 -18.44
CA ASN A 98 -6.66 4.05 -19.15
C ASN A 98 -5.42 4.79 -18.63
N LEU A 99 -5.27 4.93 -17.31
CA LEU A 99 -4.11 5.60 -16.74
C LEU A 99 -2.82 4.81 -17.02
N LEU A 100 -2.85 3.46 -16.86
CA LEU A 100 -1.71 2.59 -17.21
C LEU A 100 -1.29 2.78 -18.67
N GLY A 101 -2.27 2.80 -19.60
CA GLY A 101 -2.00 3.02 -21.03
C GLY A 101 -1.35 4.37 -21.30
N LYS A 102 -1.85 5.44 -20.70
CA LYS A 102 -1.28 6.78 -20.88
C LYS A 102 0.15 6.84 -20.34
N CYS A 103 0.38 6.39 -19.11
CA CYS A 103 1.71 6.43 -18.49
C CYS A 103 2.73 5.56 -19.26
N ALA A 104 2.34 4.37 -19.71
CA ALA A 104 3.22 3.47 -20.48
C ALA A 104 3.63 4.02 -21.83
N ASN A 105 2.81 4.89 -22.44
CA ASN A 105 3.06 5.51 -23.73
C ASN A 105 3.54 6.98 -23.63
N GLY A 106 3.87 7.46 -22.43
CA GLY A 106 4.39 8.82 -22.22
C GLY A 106 3.37 9.93 -22.47
N ILE A 107 2.06 9.63 -22.40
CA ILE A 107 1.00 10.63 -22.59
C ILE A 107 0.83 11.42 -21.29
N THR A 108 1.16 12.70 -21.32
CA THR A 108 1.17 13.61 -20.17
C THR A 108 0.13 14.71 -20.29
N ASP A 109 -1.07 14.35 -20.74
CA ASP A 109 -2.19 15.26 -21.01
C ASP A 109 -2.96 15.72 -19.75
N THR A 110 -2.62 15.16 -18.59
CA THR A 110 -3.20 15.52 -17.31
C THR A 110 -2.13 15.73 -16.24
N PRO A 111 -2.39 16.50 -15.17
CA PRO A 111 -1.43 16.66 -14.08
C PRO A 111 -0.98 15.33 -13.47
N ALA A 112 -1.90 14.37 -13.33
CA ALA A 112 -1.61 13.05 -12.78
C ALA A 112 -0.64 12.25 -13.66
N THR A 113 -0.83 12.25 -14.99
CA THR A 113 0.07 11.54 -15.93
C THR A 113 1.41 12.24 -16.06
N ALA A 114 1.45 13.58 -16.06
CA ALA A 114 2.68 14.35 -16.04
C ALA A 114 3.50 14.09 -14.77
N LEU A 115 2.83 14.03 -13.60
CA LEU A 115 3.46 13.69 -12.32
C LEU A 115 4.13 12.31 -12.39
N VAL A 116 3.39 11.26 -12.79
CA VAL A 116 3.94 9.89 -12.89
C VAL A 116 5.15 9.86 -13.83
N ALA A 117 5.06 10.51 -15.00
CA ALA A 117 6.18 10.61 -15.93
C ALA A 117 7.39 11.32 -15.31
N SER A 118 7.17 12.39 -14.54
CA SER A 118 8.23 13.11 -13.83
C SER A 118 8.93 12.25 -12.77
N TYR A 119 8.17 11.42 -12.01
CA TYR A 119 8.74 10.48 -11.05
C TYR A 119 9.60 9.41 -11.74
N LEU A 120 9.09 8.81 -12.83
CA LEU A 120 9.84 7.83 -13.62
C LEU A 120 11.11 8.44 -14.22
N GLY A 121 11.02 9.63 -14.82
CA GLY A 121 12.16 10.34 -15.39
C GLY A 121 13.22 10.71 -14.34
N SER A 122 12.80 11.02 -13.13
CA SER A 122 13.69 11.33 -11.99
C SER A 122 14.19 10.08 -11.27
N ARG A 123 13.82 8.89 -11.70
CA ARG A 123 14.13 7.59 -11.04
C ARG A 123 13.73 7.53 -9.57
N LYS A 124 12.69 8.26 -9.22
CA LYS A 124 12.07 8.18 -7.89
C LYS A 124 11.07 7.02 -7.85
N PRO A 125 10.80 6.44 -6.67
CA PRO A 125 9.88 5.32 -6.54
C PRO A 125 8.48 5.63 -7.08
N VAL A 126 7.97 4.75 -7.94
CA VAL A 126 6.60 4.75 -8.44
C VAL A 126 5.98 3.40 -8.13
N LEU A 127 4.99 3.37 -7.26
CA LEU A 127 4.25 2.17 -6.89
C LEU A 127 2.87 2.21 -7.52
N ILE A 128 2.48 1.18 -8.25
CA ILE A 128 1.23 1.17 -9.03
C ILE A 128 0.38 -0.01 -8.58
N LEU A 129 -0.86 0.26 -8.15
CA LEU A 129 -1.87 -0.74 -7.85
C LEU A 129 -2.87 -0.84 -9.00
N PRO A 130 -2.72 -1.78 -9.96
CA PRO A 130 -3.73 -2.02 -10.98
C PRO A 130 -5.06 -2.46 -10.32
N ASN A 131 -6.16 -1.85 -10.75
CA ASN A 131 -7.47 -2.19 -10.20
C ASN A 131 -8.54 -2.14 -11.30
N MET A 132 -8.93 -3.32 -11.78
CA MET A 132 -9.88 -3.50 -12.88
C MET A 132 -10.42 -4.94 -12.88
N HIS A 133 -11.42 -5.20 -13.71
CA HIS A 133 -11.94 -6.55 -13.94
C HIS A 133 -10.86 -7.43 -14.62
N ASP A 134 -10.83 -8.73 -14.29
CA ASP A 134 -9.80 -9.65 -14.79
C ASP A 134 -9.76 -9.73 -16.33
N SER A 135 -10.93 -9.71 -16.99
CA SER A 135 -11.00 -9.68 -18.46
C SER A 135 -10.26 -8.48 -19.08
N LEU A 136 -10.33 -7.32 -18.41
CA LEU A 136 -9.61 -6.12 -18.85
C LEU A 136 -8.12 -6.21 -18.48
N ALA A 137 -7.80 -6.76 -17.32
CA ALA A 137 -6.42 -6.95 -16.86
C ALA A 137 -5.63 -7.90 -17.78
N GLN A 138 -6.34 -8.89 -18.37
CA GLN A 138 -5.78 -9.87 -19.30
C GLN A 138 -5.73 -9.37 -20.75
N ALA A 139 -6.30 -8.21 -21.08
CA ALA A 139 -6.21 -7.66 -22.42
C ALA A 139 -4.74 -7.46 -22.83
N PRO A 140 -4.31 -7.92 -24.03
CA PRO A 140 -2.89 -7.91 -24.42
C PRO A 140 -2.24 -6.52 -24.33
N ALA A 141 -2.98 -5.47 -24.65
CA ALA A 141 -2.48 -4.09 -24.52
C ALA A 141 -2.26 -3.68 -23.06
N VAL A 142 -3.13 -4.10 -22.13
CA VAL A 142 -3.00 -3.78 -20.70
C VAL A 142 -1.84 -4.56 -20.08
N SER A 143 -1.67 -5.85 -20.44
CA SER A 143 -0.51 -6.65 -20.00
C SER A 143 0.79 -6.01 -20.45
N ARG A 144 0.92 -5.65 -21.75
CA ARG A 144 2.09 -4.96 -22.29
C ARG A 144 2.35 -3.62 -21.60
N ASN A 145 1.32 -2.83 -21.33
CA ASN A 145 1.49 -1.54 -20.63
C ASN A 145 2.04 -1.73 -19.21
N ARG A 146 1.61 -2.79 -18.50
CA ARG A 146 2.15 -3.14 -17.17
C ARG A 146 3.63 -3.52 -17.25
N GLU A 147 4.00 -4.36 -18.22
CA GLU A 147 5.39 -4.75 -18.46
C GLU A 147 6.26 -3.55 -18.83
N THR A 148 5.74 -2.67 -19.69
CA THR A 148 6.43 -1.41 -20.08
C THR A 148 6.70 -0.53 -18.86
N LEU A 149 5.70 -0.31 -18.00
CA LEU A 149 5.86 0.48 -16.78
C LEU A 149 6.85 -0.16 -15.80
N ALA A 150 6.81 -1.49 -15.65
CA ALA A 150 7.81 -2.21 -14.84
C ALA A 150 9.23 -2.04 -15.41
N GLY A 151 9.39 -2.12 -16.75
CA GLY A 151 10.66 -1.85 -17.44
C GLY A 151 11.15 -0.40 -17.29
N MET A 152 10.25 0.55 -17.08
CA MET A 152 10.60 1.96 -16.78
C MET A 152 10.97 2.17 -15.29
N GLY A 153 10.87 1.14 -14.43
CA GLY A 153 11.20 1.19 -13.01
C GLY A 153 10.02 1.39 -12.08
N ALA A 154 8.77 1.31 -12.55
CA ALA A 154 7.61 1.26 -11.67
C ALA A 154 7.48 -0.12 -11.02
N GLU A 155 7.11 -0.16 -9.75
CA GLU A 155 6.80 -1.39 -9.03
C GLU A 155 5.28 -1.63 -9.03
N LEU A 156 4.85 -2.78 -9.55
CA LEU A 156 3.44 -3.15 -9.53
C LEU A 156 3.09 -3.80 -8.19
N LEU A 157 2.08 -3.26 -7.53
CA LEU A 157 1.53 -3.80 -6.29
C LEU A 157 0.49 -4.87 -6.61
N ALA A 158 0.40 -5.88 -5.74
CA ALA A 158 -0.60 -6.93 -5.89
C ALA A 158 -1.98 -6.43 -5.46
N ALA A 159 -2.97 -6.59 -6.35
CA ALA A 159 -4.37 -6.44 -6.00
C ALA A 159 -4.87 -7.71 -5.30
N ARG A 160 -5.94 -7.59 -4.52
CA ARG A 160 -6.63 -8.74 -3.93
C ARG A 160 -7.51 -9.40 -4.99
N GLY A 161 -7.20 -10.66 -5.33
CA GLY A 161 -8.05 -11.45 -6.22
C GLY A 161 -9.29 -11.95 -5.48
N GLU A 162 -10.48 -11.59 -5.94
CA GLU A 162 -11.76 -12.02 -5.36
C GLU A 162 -12.86 -11.94 -6.43
N GLU A 163 -13.64 -13.00 -6.60
CA GLU A 163 -14.78 -13.06 -7.52
C GLU A 163 -14.43 -12.69 -8.99
N GLY A 164 -13.26 -13.11 -9.49
CA GLY A 164 -12.80 -12.78 -10.85
C GLY A 164 -12.49 -11.30 -11.07
N LYS A 165 -12.16 -10.58 -9.99
CA LYS A 165 -11.83 -9.15 -9.99
C LYS A 165 -10.57 -8.89 -9.20
N GLN A 166 -9.80 -7.93 -9.68
CA GLN A 166 -8.68 -7.36 -8.92
C GLN A 166 -9.22 -6.26 -8.00
N LYS A 167 -9.56 -6.62 -6.76
CA LYS A 167 -10.09 -5.69 -5.77
C LYS A 167 -8.95 -4.90 -5.09
N PHE A 168 -9.29 -3.73 -4.60
CA PHE A 168 -8.40 -2.94 -3.76
C PHE A 168 -8.10 -3.73 -2.47
N PRO A 169 -6.82 -3.88 -2.06
CA PRO A 169 -6.48 -4.55 -0.80
C PRO A 169 -7.05 -3.81 0.41
N GLU A 170 -7.02 -4.44 1.58
CA GLU A 170 -7.32 -3.71 2.82
C GLU A 170 -6.39 -2.48 2.91
N PRO A 171 -6.94 -1.25 3.08
CA PRO A 171 -6.17 -0.01 3.02
C PRO A 171 -4.98 0.06 3.97
N ALA A 172 -5.09 -0.55 5.15
CA ALA A 172 -3.98 -0.60 6.11
C ALA A 172 -2.86 -1.54 5.63
N VAL A 173 -3.21 -2.71 5.08
CA VAL A 173 -2.26 -3.67 4.51
C VAL A 173 -1.52 -3.06 3.31
N LEU A 174 -2.24 -2.34 2.44
CA LEU A 174 -1.62 -1.64 1.33
C LEU A 174 -0.66 -0.53 1.79
N ALA A 175 -1.00 0.19 2.86
CA ALA A 175 -0.12 1.21 3.43
C ALA A 175 1.16 0.58 4.03
N ASP A 176 1.04 -0.57 4.69
CA ASP A 176 2.19 -1.33 5.20
C ASP A 176 3.08 -1.82 4.06
N GLU A 177 2.49 -2.31 2.95
CA GLU A 177 3.24 -2.71 1.74
C GLU A 177 3.99 -1.53 1.12
N VAL A 178 3.35 -0.35 1.01
CA VAL A 178 4.01 0.88 0.55
C VAL A 178 5.19 1.23 1.45
N ALA A 179 5.00 1.21 2.77
CA ALA A 179 6.05 1.49 3.72
C ALA A 179 7.22 0.50 3.58
N HIS A 180 6.92 -0.80 3.47
CA HIS A 180 7.93 -1.84 3.25
C HIS A 180 8.78 -1.55 2.01
N ARG A 181 8.11 -1.30 0.87
CA ARG A 181 8.79 -1.03 -0.41
C ARG A 181 9.70 0.19 -0.33
N LEU A 182 9.22 1.29 0.25
CA LEU A 182 9.99 2.53 0.36
C LEU A 182 11.15 2.43 1.37
N ASN A 183 11.09 1.51 2.33
CA ASN A 183 12.09 1.35 3.38
C ASN A 183 13.13 0.24 3.10
N ARG A 184 12.91 -0.64 2.10
CA ARG A 184 13.83 -1.77 1.80
C ARG A 184 15.30 -1.35 1.63
N SER A 185 15.56 -0.24 0.97
CA SER A 185 16.91 0.27 0.78
C SER A 185 17.57 0.69 2.10
N ARG A 186 16.79 1.22 3.06
CA ARG A 186 17.28 1.61 4.39
C ARG A 186 17.57 0.39 5.26
N ALA A 187 16.80 -0.68 5.12
CA ALA A 187 16.97 -1.94 5.84
C ALA A 187 18.21 -2.73 5.41
N LYS A 188 18.91 -2.32 4.32
CA LYS A 188 20.15 -2.93 3.81
C LYS A 188 20.06 -4.45 3.63
N GLY A 189 18.87 -4.97 3.26
CA GLY A 189 18.64 -6.41 3.08
C GLY A 189 18.55 -7.22 4.38
N GLY A 190 18.32 -6.56 5.53
CA GLY A 190 18.10 -7.24 6.81
C GLY A 190 16.87 -8.17 6.76
N SER A 191 16.97 -9.30 7.47
CA SER A 191 15.85 -10.22 7.68
C SER A 191 15.65 -10.52 9.16
N ALA A 192 14.41 -10.83 9.53
CA ALA A 192 14.02 -11.17 10.90
C ALA A 192 13.11 -12.39 10.90
N LEU A 193 13.33 -13.30 11.84
CA LEU A 193 12.43 -14.39 12.17
C LEU A 193 11.65 -14.02 13.42
N VAL A 194 10.34 -14.03 13.34
CA VAL A 194 9.44 -13.77 14.48
C VAL A 194 8.62 -15.02 14.77
N THR A 195 8.82 -15.57 15.97
CA THR A 195 7.98 -16.66 16.47
C THR A 195 6.87 -16.09 17.35
N LEU A 196 5.65 -16.58 17.20
CA LEU A 196 4.50 -16.10 17.98
C LEU A 196 3.44 -17.20 18.19
N GLY A 197 2.50 -16.94 19.07
CA GLY A 197 1.40 -17.85 19.36
C GLY A 197 1.76 -18.90 20.41
N THR A 198 1.05 -20.01 20.35
CA THR A 198 1.18 -21.13 21.29
C THR A 198 1.77 -22.34 20.58
N THR A 199 2.40 -23.22 21.33
CA THR A 199 2.73 -24.58 20.89
C THR A 199 2.03 -25.60 21.80
N ARG A 200 1.79 -26.80 21.29
CA ARG A 200 1.10 -27.87 22.01
C ARG A 200 2.08 -28.98 22.32
N GLY A 201 2.24 -29.30 23.60
CA GLY A 201 2.90 -30.53 24.04
C GLY A 201 1.84 -31.57 24.35
N TYR A 202 1.66 -32.60 23.49
CA TYR A 202 0.66 -33.62 23.67
C TYR A 202 0.99 -34.53 24.86
N LEU A 203 0.01 -34.78 25.72
CA LEU A 203 0.06 -35.76 26.82
C LEU A 203 -0.45 -37.12 26.34
N ASP A 204 -1.48 -37.12 25.50
CA ASP A 204 -2.10 -38.25 24.86
C ASP A 204 -2.84 -37.77 23.58
N ASP A 205 -3.58 -38.66 22.92
CA ASP A 205 -4.31 -38.34 21.68
C ASP A 205 -5.42 -37.28 21.84
N VAL A 206 -5.79 -36.93 23.09
CA VAL A 206 -6.91 -36.04 23.40
C VAL A 206 -6.43 -34.76 24.11
N ARG A 207 -5.43 -34.87 25.00
CA ARG A 207 -5.01 -33.80 25.91
C ARG A 207 -3.63 -33.28 25.55
N TYR A 208 -3.45 -31.96 25.67
CA TYR A 208 -2.17 -31.28 25.48
C TYR A 208 -1.98 -30.17 26.52
N LEU A 209 -0.74 -29.85 26.82
CA LEU A 209 -0.33 -28.62 27.52
C LEU A 209 0.01 -27.57 26.53
N SER A 210 -0.37 -26.32 26.84
CA SER A 210 -0.05 -25.15 26.01
C SER A 210 0.02 -23.91 26.87
N ASN A 211 0.76 -22.88 26.41
CA ASN A 211 0.75 -21.57 27.03
C ASN A 211 -0.47 -20.75 26.56
N TYR A 212 -0.79 -19.67 27.28
CA TYR A 212 -1.88 -18.75 26.94
C TYR A 212 -1.31 -17.53 26.18
N SER A 213 -0.95 -17.72 24.93
CA SER A 213 -0.47 -16.63 24.08
C SER A 213 -1.58 -16.15 23.13
N THR A 214 -1.82 -14.84 23.09
CA THR A 214 -2.77 -14.23 22.16
C THR A 214 -2.15 -13.96 20.78
N GLY A 215 -0.83 -14.06 20.63
CA GLY A 215 -0.09 -13.69 19.41
C GLY A 215 0.05 -12.17 19.20
N THR A 216 -0.53 -11.34 20.08
CA THR A 216 -0.64 -9.89 19.88
C THR A 216 0.73 -9.22 19.78
N LEU A 217 1.63 -9.46 20.73
CA LEU A 217 2.96 -8.82 20.73
C LEU A 217 3.78 -9.22 19.52
N GLY A 218 3.87 -10.53 19.23
CA GLY A 218 4.61 -11.02 18.07
C GLY A 218 4.06 -10.50 16.75
N SER A 219 2.72 -10.41 16.62
CA SER A 219 2.10 -9.83 15.43
C SER A 219 2.45 -8.35 15.24
N LEU A 220 2.41 -7.55 16.31
CA LEU A 220 2.78 -6.13 16.26
C LEU A 220 4.25 -5.93 15.89
N ILE A 221 5.15 -6.75 16.45
CA ILE A 221 6.58 -6.72 16.13
C ILE A 221 6.80 -7.09 14.66
N ALA A 222 6.17 -8.16 14.16
CA ALA A 222 6.30 -8.60 12.79
C ALA A 222 5.81 -7.53 11.80
N GLU A 223 4.63 -6.95 12.05
CA GLU A 223 4.07 -5.89 11.22
C GLU A 223 4.98 -4.64 11.20
N GLU A 224 5.56 -4.25 12.35
CA GLU A 224 6.45 -3.08 12.41
C GLU A 224 7.79 -3.33 11.71
N LEU A 225 8.42 -4.49 11.90
CA LEU A 225 9.62 -4.89 11.18
C LEU A 225 9.38 -4.88 9.66
N TYR A 226 8.23 -5.38 9.22
CA TYR A 226 7.85 -5.34 7.81
C TYR A 226 7.75 -3.90 7.29
N ARG A 227 7.04 -2.99 7.99
CA ARG A 227 6.94 -1.56 7.63
C ARG A 227 8.31 -0.88 7.53
N LEU A 228 9.27 -1.28 8.36
CA LEU A 228 10.64 -0.78 8.33
C LEU A 228 11.48 -1.34 7.16
N GLY A 229 10.90 -2.14 6.28
CA GLY A 229 11.55 -2.69 5.09
C GLY A 229 12.35 -3.95 5.33
N ILE A 230 12.28 -4.55 6.53
CA ILE A 230 12.97 -5.78 6.90
C ILE A 230 12.19 -6.96 6.35
N ALA A 231 12.88 -7.91 5.69
CA ALA A 231 12.27 -9.17 5.29
C ALA A 231 11.84 -9.95 6.54
N THR A 232 10.53 -10.05 6.77
CA THR A 232 9.99 -10.58 8.03
C THR A 232 9.39 -11.97 7.79
N HIS A 233 9.99 -12.97 8.41
CA HIS A 233 9.56 -14.37 8.38
C HIS A 233 8.84 -14.69 9.67
N VAL A 234 7.64 -15.24 9.57
CA VAL A 234 6.79 -15.52 10.73
C VAL A 234 6.58 -17.02 10.87
N VAL A 235 6.82 -17.54 12.07
CA VAL A 235 6.42 -18.89 12.49
C VAL A 235 5.39 -18.74 13.60
N ALA A 236 4.17 -19.16 13.35
CA ALA A 236 3.04 -18.95 14.25
C ALA A 236 2.39 -20.25 14.71
N GLY A 237 2.33 -20.43 16.00
CA GLY A 237 1.42 -21.40 16.62
C GLY A 237 -0.02 -20.90 16.66
N PRO A 238 -0.99 -21.75 17.04
CA PRO A 238 -2.39 -21.34 17.20
C PRO A 238 -2.53 -20.15 18.14
N CYS A 239 -3.12 -19.08 17.64
CA CYS A 239 -3.39 -17.87 18.44
C CYS A 239 -4.52 -17.03 17.82
N PRO A 240 -5.25 -16.24 18.62
CA PRO A 240 -6.34 -15.39 18.15
C PRO A 240 -5.90 -14.29 17.17
N ARG A 241 -4.67 -13.75 17.34
CA ARG A 241 -4.14 -12.70 16.48
C ARG A 241 -2.92 -13.19 15.72
N GLN A 242 -2.96 -12.99 14.38
CA GLN A 242 -1.85 -13.20 13.48
C GLN A 242 -1.51 -11.88 12.77
N PRO A 243 -0.24 -11.67 12.34
CA PRO A 243 0.13 -10.48 11.59
C PRO A 243 -0.55 -10.47 10.22
N LYS A 244 -0.88 -9.27 9.73
CA LYS A 244 -1.50 -9.09 8.41
C LYS A 244 -0.46 -8.88 7.31
N THR A 245 0.76 -8.48 7.68
CA THR A 245 1.86 -8.17 6.75
C THR A 245 3.14 -8.85 7.20
N PHE A 246 3.77 -9.54 6.26
CA PHE A 246 5.00 -10.34 6.45
C PHE A 246 5.56 -10.75 5.08
N THR A 247 6.80 -11.24 5.05
CA THR A 247 7.41 -11.79 3.83
C THR A 247 7.02 -13.25 3.63
N THR A 248 7.16 -14.06 4.68
CA THR A 248 6.72 -15.48 4.67
C THR A 248 6.01 -15.83 5.97
N PHE A 249 5.11 -16.81 5.90
CA PHE A 249 4.35 -17.29 7.05
C PHE A 249 4.33 -18.80 7.07
N ALA A 250 4.71 -19.39 8.19
CA ALA A 250 4.59 -20.80 8.47
C ALA A 250 3.71 -21.00 9.71
N ALA A 251 2.69 -21.81 9.59
CA ALA A 251 1.88 -22.24 10.73
C ALA A 251 2.45 -23.54 11.30
N VAL A 252 2.58 -23.60 12.62
CA VAL A 252 3.01 -24.78 13.38
C VAL A 252 2.01 -25.06 14.48
N ALA A 253 1.89 -26.30 14.93
CA ALA A 253 0.98 -26.67 16.02
C ALA A 253 1.72 -27.26 17.22
N THR A 254 2.82 -27.93 17.00
CA THR A 254 3.59 -28.65 18.00
C THR A 254 5.02 -28.12 18.13
N ASN A 255 5.75 -28.61 19.14
CA ASN A 255 7.16 -28.26 19.31
C ASN A 255 8.09 -29.00 18.32
N ASP A 256 7.59 -30.04 17.63
CA ASP A 256 8.37 -30.91 16.75
C ASP A 256 8.28 -30.49 15.29
N GLU A 257 7.43 -29.52 14.95
CA GLU A 257 7.26 -28.90 13.62
C GLU A 257 8.12 -27.64 13.49
#